data_4c7326003e88bc9227f235d47a7cc4f4
#
_entry.id   4c7326003e88bc9227f235d47a7cc4f4
#
_cell.length_a   1.000
_cell.length_b   1.000
_cell.length_c   1.000
_cell.angle_alpha   90.00
_cell.angle_beta   90.00
_cell.angle_gamma   90.00
#
_symmetry.space_group_name_H-M   'P 1'
#
loop_
_entity.id
_entity.type
_entity.pdbx_description
1 polymer ?
#
loop_
_entity_poly.entity_id
_entity_poly.type
_entity_poly.pdbx_seq_one_letter_code
_entity_poly.pdbx_strand_id
1 'polypeptide(L)'
;MPILRNRQRGISLTGLIVGLAVLGLLGLLAMRILPAYAEYRAVSSAIVKAKAAGGTPQEIRASFDRSAEVNYITSITGRDLTVERIDGEQEVSFAYDRKIHLVGPASLLLEYSGSTAKNAPAKRAE
;
A
#
# COMPACT_ATOMS: atom_id res chain seq x y z
N MET A 1 38.79 -3.74 38.60
CA MET A 1 38.37 -3.73 38.18
C MET A 1 37.22 -4.15 37.94
N PRO A 2 36.65 -4.54 38.26
CA PRO A 2 35.52 -5.09 38.20
C PRO A 2 34.48 -4.33 37.69
N ILE A 3 34.50 -3.47 37.68
CA ILE A 3 33.64 -2.65 37.35
C ILE A 3 33.14 -2.76 36.09
N LEU A 4 33.73 -3.24 35.32
CA LEU A 4 33.26 -3.28 34.15
C LEU A 4 32.17 -4.02 34.06
N ARG A 5 31.98 -4.96 34.70
CA ARG A 5 30.97 -5.69 34.58
C ARG A 5 29.80 -5.06 34.69
N ASN A 6 29.70 -4.17 35.27
CA ASN A 6 28.52 -3.61 35.51
C ASN A 6 28.00 -3.05 34.37
N ARG A 7 28.68 -2.69 33.52
CA ARG A 7 28.20 -2.07 32.50
C ARG A 7 27.46 -2.86 31.71
N GLN A 8 27.42 -4.03 31.69
CA GLN A 8 26.74 -4.72 30.93
C GLN A 8 25.56 -4.89 31.39
N ARG A 9 25.10 -4.52 32.15
CA ARG A 9 24.01 -4.63 32.71
C ARG A 9 23.08 -5.13 32.02
N GLY A 10 22.93 -5.59 31.47
CA GLY A 10 21.98 -6.24 30.93
C GLY A 10 20.67 -5.82 31.01
N ILE A 11 19.79 -6.45 30.34
CA ILE A 11 18.45 -6.08 30.35
C ILE A 11 17.75 -6.73 31.47
N SER A 12 16.94 -6.00 32.20
CA SER A 12 16.17 -6.60 33.27
C SER A 12 15.09 -7.48 32.66
N LEU A 13 14.54 -8.36 33.46
CA LEU A 13 13.50 -9.24 33.00
C LEU A 13 12.32 -8.42 32.50
N THR A 14 11.94 -7.37 33.22
CA THR A 14 10.84 -6.51 32.77
C THR A 14 11.17 -5.87 31.43
N GLY A 15 12.41 -5.39 31.29
CA GLY A 15 12.81 -4.78 30.04
C GLY A 15 12.77 -5.78 28.88
N LEU A 16 13.16 -7.02 29.16
CA LEU A 16 13.12 -8.04 28.13
C LEU A 16 11.70 -8.32 27.70
N ILE A 17 10.79 -8.44 28.66
CA ILE A 17 9.40 -8.71 28.34
C ILE A 17 8.80 -7.56 27.54
N VAL A 18 9.07 -6.33 27.95
CA VAL A 18 8.55 -5.16 27.24
C VAL A 18 9.13 -5.12 25.83
N GLY A 19 10.42 -5.40 25.70
CA GLY A 19 11.05 -5.40 24.38
C GLY A 19 10.45 -6.43 23.45
N LEU A 20 10.19 -7.63 23.98
CA LEU A 20 9.59 -8.66 23.16
C LEU A 20 8.16 -8.31 22.79
N ALA A 21 7.43 -7.68 23.71
CA ALA A 21 6.06 -7.26 23.39
C ALA A 21 6.04 -6.21 22.29
N VAL A 22 6.97 -5.25 22.37
CA VAL A 22 7.03 -4.21 21.34
C VAL A 22 7.42 -4.83 19.99
N LEU A 23 8.40 -5.73 20.03
CA LEU A 23 8.84 -6.35 18.80
C LEU A 23 7.73 -7.19 18.19
N GLY A 24 6.99 -7.92 19.02
CA GLY A 24 5.87 -8.70 18.52
C GLY A 24 4.78 -7.83 17.92
N LEU A 25 4.51 -6.69 18.56
CA LEU A 25 3.51 -5.79 18.07
C LEU A 25 3.91 -5.20 16.72
N LEU A 26 5.19 -4.83 16.59
CA LEU A 26 5.69 -4.30 15.32
C LEU A 26 5.61 -5.38 14.24
N GLY A 27 5.91 -6.62 14.59
CA GLY A 27 5.81 -7.70 13.62
C GLY A 27 4.40 -7.93 13.14
N LEU A 28 3.43 -7.88 14.07
CA LEU A 28 2.04 -8.04 13.68
C LEU A 28 1.59 -6.89 12.79
N LEU A 29 2.03 -5.68 13.11
CA LEU A 29 1.65 -4.53 12.31
C LEU A 29 2.24 -4.67 10.91
N ALA A 30 3.49 -5.11 10.81
CA ALA A 30 4.11 -5.31 9.51
C ALA A 30 3.34 -6.35 8.70
N MET A 31 2.90 -7.42 9.35
CA MET A 31 2.17 -8.45 8.64
C MET A 31 0.85 -7.95 8.11
N ARG A 32 0.28 -6.94 8.74
CA ARG A 32 -0.96 -6.39 8.25
C ARG A 32 -0.74 -5.37 7.15
N ILE A 33 0.37 -4.65 7.21
CA ILE A 33 0.65 -3.60 6.23
C ILE A 33 1.22 -4.18 4.94
N LEU A 34 2.03 -5.23 5.03
CA LEU A 34 2.68 -5.77 3.85
C LEU A 34 1.72 -6.19 2.75
N PRO A 35 0.64 -6.91 3.05
CA PRO A 35 -0.28 -7.27 1.96
C PRO A 35 -0.92 -6.04 1.31
N ALA A 36 -1.21 -5.01 2.11
CA ALA A 36 -1.80 -3.80 1.55
C ALA A 36 -0.82 -3.10 0.62
N TYR A 37 0.44 -3.05 1.00
CA TYR A 37 1.44 -2.43 0.16
C TYR A 37 1.69 -3.24 -1.09
N ALA A 38 1.69 -4.57 -0.97
CA ALA A 38 1.86 -5.44 -2.13
C ALA A 38 0.71 -5.25 -3.11
N GLU A 39 -0.50 -5.09 -2.60
CA GLU A 39 -1.63 -4.84 -3.46
C GLU A 39 -1.50 -3.49 -4.16
N TYR A 40 -1.02 -2.48 -3.44
CA TYR A 40 -0.79 -1.18 -4.05
C TYR A 40 0.20 -1.29 -5.21
N ARG A 41 1.26 -2.06 -5.03
CA ARG A 41 2.22 -2.25 -6.10
C ARG A 41 1.60 -2.99 -7.27
N ALA A 42 0.75 -3.96 -6.99
CA ALA A 42 0.07 -4.70 -8.05
C ALA A 42 -0.88 -3.78 -8.82
N VAL A 43 -1.58 -2.89 -8.10
CA VAL A 43 -2.48 -1.96 -8.75
C VAL A 43 -1.68 -1.01 -9.65
N SER A 44 -0.56 -0.49 -9.15
CA SER A 44 0.28 0.40 -9.92
C SER A 44 0.77 -0.27 -11.20
N SER A 45 1.17 -1.53 -11.11
CA SER A 45 1.62 -2.26 -12.27
C SER A 45 0.46 -2.52 -13.22
N ALA A 46 -0.71 -2.82 -12.68
CA ALA A 46 -1.87 -3.12 -13.50
C ALA A 46 -2.34 -1.91 -14.31
N ILE A 47 -2.26 -0.71 -13.73
CA ILE A 47 -2.68 0.45 -14.50
C ILE A 47 -1.69 0.74 -15.64
N VAL A 48 -0.41 0.47 -15.43
CA VAL A 48 0.56 0.65 -16.48
C VAL A 48 0.27 -0.31 -17.62
N LYS A 49 -0.05 -1.55 -17.29
CA LYS A 49 -0.37 -2.54 -18.32
C LYS A 49 -1.67 -2.19 -19.02
N ALA A 50 -2.65 -1.70 -18.28
CA ALA A 50 -3.93 -1.33 -18.87
C ALA A 50 -3.75 -0.17 -19.85
N LYS A 51 -2.91 0.81 -19.48
CA LYS A 51 -2.65 1.91 -20.38
C LYS A 51 -1.95 1.41 -21.64
N ALA A 52 -0.98 0.52 -21.48
CA ALA A 52 -0.23 0.01 -22.61
C ALA A 52 -1.14 -0.76 -23.57
N ALA A 53 -2.16 -1.44 -23.04
CA ALA A 53 -3.09 -2.14 -23.89
C ALA A 53 -3.91 -1.18 -24.73
N GLY A 54 -4.15 0.02 -24.23
CA GLY A 54 -4.80 1.05 -25.01
C GLY A 54 -6.26 0.79 -25.25
N GLY A 55 -6.81 1.54 -26.19
CA GLY A 55 -8.19 1.38 -26.53
C GLY A 55 -9.06 2.43 -25.88
N THR A 56 -10.34 2.15 -25.79
CA THR A 56 -11.26 3.10 -25.18
C THR A 56 -11.10 3.04 -23.67
N PRO A 57 -11.58 4.06 -22.96
CA PRO A 57 -11.52 3.99 -21.51
C PRO A 57 -12.18 2.73 -20.94
N GLN A 58 -13.25 2.25 -21.58
CA GLN A 58 -13.89 1.05 -21.12
C GLN A 58 -12.99 -0.16 -21.32
N GLU A 59 -12.25 -0.19 -22.41
CA GLU A 59 -11.33 -1.29 -22.66
C GLU A 59 -10.18 -1.27 -21.67
N ILE A 60 -9.72 -0.08 -21.32
CA ILE A 60 -8.65 0.04 -20.34
C ILE A 60 -9.13 -0.48 -19.00
N ARG A 61 -10.35 -0.11 -18.62
CA ARG A 61 -10.89 -0.59 -17.36
C ARG A 61 -11.09 -2.10 -17.35
N ALA A 62 -11.53 -2.65 -18.46
CA ALA A 62 -11.69 -4.09 -18.56
C ALA A 62 -10.35 -4.80 -18.48
N SER A 63 -9.32 -4.22 -19.07
CA SER A 63 -7.98 -4.78 -18.99
C SER A 63 -7.48 -4.78 -17.55
N PHE A 64 -7.75 -3.68 -16.83
CA PHE A 64 -7.39 -3.62 -15.42
C PHE A 64 -8.11 -4.70 -14.62
N ASP A 65 -9.40 -4.89 -14.89
CA ASP A 65 -10.17 -5.88 -14.14
C ASP A 65 -9.64 -7.29 -14.37
N ARG A 66 -9.18 -7.59 -15.57
CA ARG A 66 -8.60 -8.89 -15.83
C ARG A 66 -7.30 -9.06 -15.05
N SER A 67 -6.48 -8.01 -15.00
CA SER A 67 -5.26 -8.07 -14.21
C SER A 67 -5.57 -8.19 -12.74
N ALA A 68 -6.63 -7.52 -12.30
CA ALA A 68 -7.00 -7.58 -10.90
C ALA A 68 -7.39 -8.98 -10.48
N GLU A 69 -8.07 -9.70 -11.35
CA GLU A 69 -8.43 -11.06 -11.03
C GLU A 69 -7.20 -11.94 -10.87
N VAL A 70 -6.24 -11.78 -11.76
CA VAL A 70 -5.04 -12.59 -11.71
C VAL A 70 -4.18 -12.25 -10.51
N ASN A 71 -4.14 -11.00 -10.13
CA ASN A 71 -3.28 -10.54 -9.05
C ASN A 71 -4.00 -10.35 -7.73
N TYR A 72 -5.23 -10.81 -7.65
CA TYR A 72 -6.00 -10.75 -6.40
C TYR A 72 -6.13 -9.33 -5.86
N ILE A 73 -6.33 -8.37 -6.75
CA ILE A 73 -6.56 -7.00 -6.34
C ILE A 73 -8.04 -6.88 -6.01
N THR A 74 -8.34 -6.59 -4.76
CA THR A 74 -9.72 -6.50 -4.32
C THR A 74 -10.10 -5.12 -3.81
N SER A 75 -9.12 -4.24 -3.62
CA SER A 75 -9.40 -2.93 -3.06
C SER A 75 -10.07 -1.99 -4.04
N ILE A 76 -9.80 -2.15 -5.32
CA ILE A 76 -10.43 -1.31 -6.32
C ILE A 76 -10.72 -2.11 -7.56
N THR A 77 -11.61 -1.57 -8.39
CA THR A 77 -11.96 -2.21 -9.63
C THR A 77 -11.73 -1.24 -10.77
N GLY A 78 -11.88 -1.70 -11.99
CA GLY A 78 -11.70 -0.84 -13.13
C GLY A 78 -12.61 0.37 -13.11
N ARG A 79 -13.80 0.23 -12.46
CA ARG A 79 -14.69 1.33 -12.35
C ARG A 79 -14.14 2.43 -11.51
N ASP A 80 -13.23 2.15 -10.58
CA ASP A 80 -12.67 3.13 -9.68
C ASP A 80 -11.49 3.87 -10.30
N LEU A 81 -11.08 3.49 -11.48
CA LEU A 81 -9.97 4.16 -12.14
C LEU A 81 -10.45 5.43 -12.83
N THR A 82 -9.58 6.42 -12.86
CA THR A 82 -9.83 7.63 -13.61
C THR A 82 -9.00 7.53 -14.88
N VAL A 83 -9.66 7.63 -16.02
CA VAL A 83 -8.97 7.60 -17.29
C VAL A 83 -9.17 8.95 -17.94
N GLU A 84 -8.09 9.69 -18.12
CA GLU A 84 -8.14 11.03 -18.67
C GLU A 84 -7.15 11.17 -19.78
N ARG A 85 -7.40 12.11 -20.65
CA ARG A 85 -6.45 12.39 -21.71
C ARG A 85 -5.60 13.57 -21.29
N ILE A 86 -4.30 13.35 -21.17
CA ILE A 86 -3.37 14.37 -20.76
C ILE A 86 -2.30 14.44 -21.84
N ASP A 87 -2.13 15.61 -22.40
CA ASP A 87 -1.13 15.81 -23.44
C ASP A 87 -1.30 14.85 -24.61
N GLY A 88 -2.53 14.56 -24.96
CA GLY A 88 -2.79 13.70 -26.11
C GLY A 88 -2.76 12.22 -25.82
N GLU A 89 -2.43 11.83 -24.62
CA GLU A 89 -2.39 10.41 -24.27
C GLU A 89 -3.38 10.11 -23.17
N GLN A 90 -3.92 8.92 -23.20
CA GLN A 90 -4.81 8.52 -22.13
C GLN A 90 -3.97 8.09 -20.95
N GLU A 91 -4.24 8.66 -19.81
CA GLU A 91 -3.53 8.32 -18.60
C GLU A 91 -4.52 7.73 -17.60
N VAL A 92 -4.04 6.76 -16.85
CA VAL A 92 -4.87 6.05 -15.89
C VAL A 92 -4.37 6.39 -14.50
N SER A 93 -5.27 6.71 -13.62
CA SER A 93 -4.88 6.99 -12.24
C SER A 93 -5.87 6.34 -11.29
N PHE A 94 -5.46 6.21 -10.06
CA PHE A 94 -6.31 5.64 -9.02
C PHE A 94 -6.00 6.27 -7.69
N ALA A 95 -6.96 6.19 -6.79
CA ALA A 95 -6.75 6.60 -5.42
C ALA A 95 -7.69 5.76 -4.58
N TYR A 96 -7.20 5.21 -3.50
CA TYR A 96 -8.07 4.45 -2.61
C TYR A 96 -7.45 4.41 -1.23
N ASP A 97 -8.29 4.14 -0.24
CA ASP A 97 -7.86 4.07 1.14
C ASP A 97 -7.96 2.65 1.63
N ARG A 98 -7.06 2.27 2.50
CA ARG A 98 -7.12 0.96 3.12
C ARG A 98 -7.05 1.16 4.61
N LYS A 99 -8.08 0.73 5.31
CA LYS A 99 -8.11 0.89 6.75
C LYS A 99 -7.71 -0.42 7.40
N ILE A 100 -6.70 -0.38 8.23
CA ILE A 100 -6.24 -1.55 8.93
C ILE A 100 -6.60 -1.40 10.39
N HIS A 101 -7.44 -2.31 10.85
CA HIS A 101 -7.87 -2.27 12.24
C HIS A 101 -6.75 -2.80 13.11
N LEU A 102 -6.36 -2.05 14.09
CA LEU A 102 -5.28 -2.45 14.97
C LEU A 102 -5.81 -3.02 16.26
N VAL A 103 -6.19 -2.16 17.17
CA VAL A 103 -6.62 -2.60 18.47
C VAL A 103 -7.76 -1.71 18.91
N GLY A 104 -8.86 -2.30 19.35
CA GLY A 104 -9.98 -1.52 19.86
C GLY A 104 -10.39 -0.45 18.88
N PRO A 105 -10.46 0.79 19.32
CA PRO A 105 -10.88 1.88 18.43
C PRO A 105 -9.76 2.36 17.51
N ALA A 106 -8.54 1.89 17.70
CA ALA A 106 -7.42 2.37 16.92
C ALA A 106 -7.34 1.66 15.59
N SER A 107 -7.16 2.42 14.53
CA SER A 107 -7.00 1.88 13.19
C SER A 107 -5.97 2.68 12.46
N LEU A 108 -5.35 2.06 11.48
CA LEU A 108 -4.39 2.75 10.64
C LEU A 108 -5.02 2.95 9.28
N LEU A 109 -5.01 4.17 8.79
CA LEU A 109 -5.55 4.46 7.47
C LEU A 109 -4.41 4.66 6.52
N LEU A 110 -4.36 3.87 5.47
CA LEU A 110 -3.36 4.01 4.45
C LEU A 110 -4.03 4.55 3.19
N GLU A 111 -3.49 5.62 2.69
CA GLU A 111 -4.03 6.23 1.49
C GLU A 111 -3.07 5.98 0.36
N TYR A 112 -3.55 5.37 -0.69
CA TYR A 112 -2.72 5.05 -1.84
C TYR A 112 -3.24 5.75 -3.07
N SER A 113 -2.32 6.23 -3.88
CA SER A 113 -2.70 6.80 -5.15
C SER A 113 -1.56 6.60 -6.13
N GLY A 114 -1.86 6.64 -7.39
CA GLY A 114 -0.86 6.50 -8.41
C GLY A 114 -1.41 6.87 -9.76
N SER A 115 -0.52 7.10 -10.70
CA SER A 115 -0.92 7.49 -12.03
C SER A 115 0.14 7.07 -13.02
N THR A 116 -0.28 6.86 -14.27
CA THR A 116 0.67 6.60 -15.33
C THR A 116 1.25 7.88 -15.87
N ALA A 117 0.66 9.03 -15.53
CA ALA A 117 1.16 10.30 -16.02
C ALA A 117 2.39 10.71 -15.25
N LYS A 118 3.40 11.18 -15.93
CA LYS A 118 4.59 11.53 -15.25
C LYS A 118 4.47 12.71 -14.35
N ASN A 119 3.70 13.67 -14.74
CA ASN A 119 3.57 14.88 -13.96
C ASN A 119 2.23 15.00 -13.28
N ALA A 120 1.57 13.90 -13.03
CA ALA A 120 0.28 13.95 -12.40
C ALA A 120 0.38 14.41 -10.96
N PRO A 121 -0.58 15.16 -10.49
CA PRO A 121 -0.62 15.57 -9.12
C PRO A 121 -0.79 14.36 -8.28
N ALA A 122 -0.08 14.31 -7.29
CA ALA A 122 -0.23 13.20 -6.47
C ALA A 122 -1.46 13.16 -5.78
N LYS A 123 -2.12 13.78 -5.59
CA LYS A 123 -3.13 13.59 -4.82
C LYS A 123 -4.24 13.87 -5.00
N ARG A 124 -4.91 13.60 -4.56
CA ARG A 124 -6.01 13.68 -4.64
C ARG A 124 -6.54 14.67 -4.08
N ALA A 125 -6.95 15.12 -4.12
CA ALA A 125 -7.41 16.06 -3.65
C ALA A 125 -8.20 16.19 -2.87
N GLU A 126 -8.60 16.43 -2.75
CA GLU A 126 -9.26 16.60 -1.89
C GLU A 126 -9.97 16.44 -1.76
#